data_37c8eaeb14f89646a501c9a3fdc83e65
#
_entry.id   37c8eaeb14f89646a501c9a3fdc83e65
#
_cell.length_a   1.000
_cell.length_b   1.000
_cell.length_c   1.000
_cell.angle_alpha   90.00
_cell.angle_beta   90.00
_cell.angle_gamma   90.00
#
_symmetry.space_group_name_H-M   'P 1'
#
loop_
_entity.id
_entity.type
_entity.pdbx_description
1 polymer ?
#
loop_
_entity_poly.entity_id
_entity_poly.type
_entity_poly.pdbx_seq_one_letter_code
_entity_poly.pdbx_strand_id
1 'polypeptide(L)'
;MKKRMLAALLLSALLFTLSGCGEKSLLNKKEPVSLSFWHVYGEQAGSPMDLLVQEFNRTVGQERGVQVKVTGTSSASKIGGYLKEAQSGGQEVQEMPDLFTCHIVDALELGEDNLVDWHDWFTEEELADFVPGFLSDGMAEDGRLLIFPVSKSTQLLMCNGSGFDRFSDATGVRYDDLATWDGFYDAAGKFYDWSGKPFCALDYPIRAVELCAMERGSGDFYTENGWYDTDNAVFKESWMQFARSLAQGHVVVSDLYSNTQVMTGDVVCGLGSSAAILYYNDTVTYPDNTQEPMNLHVLPMPKTAGADALMTQAGVGLCAYKTTAQKAEAAALFVRWLTGAERNLDFVAQTGYMPVRSGAFDAISDYDNFPAPAAAYESLYAALKTMREDYVPVSEPRFEGYYGKVSVLYDGLRQLQQELPKRAAAGEDIDALAEETWALFCSIR
;
A
#
# COMPACT_ATOMS: atom_id res chain seq x y z
N MET A 1 36.18 -21.58 34.80
CA MET A 1 35.60 -20.92 33.63
C MET A 1 35.72 -21.74 32.33
N LYS A 2 36.86 -22.31 31.99
CA LYS A 2 37.08 -23.09 30.72
C LYS A 2 36.19 -24.33 30.55
N LYS A 3 35.81 -25.04 31.61
CA LYS A 3 34.93 -26.23 31.53
C LYS A 3 33.43 -25.91 31.26
N ARG A 4 32.97 -24.70 31.62
CA ARG A 4 31.58 -24.25 31.35
C ARG A 4 31.39 -23.70 29.95
N MET A 5 32.44 -23.15 29.30
CA MET A 5 32.41 -22.75 27.88
C MET A 5 32.44 -23.95 26.93
N LEU A 6 33.11 -25.04 27.29
CA LEU A 6 33.14 -26.26 26.47
C LEU A 6 31.77 -26.98 26.48
N ALA A 7 31.04 -26.94 27.59
CA ALA A 7 29.71 -27.50 27.71
C ALA A 7 28.66 -26.69 26.92
N ALA A 8 28.80 -25.36 26.86
CA ALA A 8 27.91 -24.49 26.06
C ALA A 8 28.13 -24.67 24.55
N LEU A 9 29.39 -24.87 24.13
CA LEU A 9 29.73 -25.14 22.72
C LEU A 9 29.28 -26.54 22.26
N LEU A 10 29.27 -27.54 23.16
CA LEU A 10 28.75 -28.88 22.87
C LEU A 10 27.22 -28.93 22.89
N LEU A 11 26.54 -28.08 23.67
CA LEU A 11 25.08 -27.98 23.66
C LEU A 11 24.56 -27.25 22.40
N SER A 12 25.28 -26.26 21.92
CA SER A 12 24.94 -25.59 20.63
C SER A 12 25.18 -26.47 19.42
N ALA A 13 26.16 -27.39 19.46
CA ALA A 13 26.39 -28.36 18.41
C ALA A 13 25.36 -29.51 18.39
N LEU A 14 24.73 -29.83 19.54
CA LEU A 14 23.70 -30.87 19.63
C LEU A 14 22.29 -30.37 19.22
N LEU A 15 22.05 -29.08 19.25
CA LEU A 15 20.78 -28.48 18.80
C LEU A 15 20.63 -28.43 17.26
N PHE A 16 21.72 -28.63 16.51
CA PHE A 16 21.71 -28.72 15.05
C PHE A 16 21.45 -30.12 14.49
N THR A 17 21.31 -31.17 15.30
CA THR A 17 21.14 -32.57 14.84
C THR A 17 19.74 -33.16 15.11
N LEU A 18 18.77 -32.38 15.57
CA LEU A 18 17.38 -32.80 15.74
C LEU A 18 16.44 -32.12 14.74
N SER A 19 16.90 -31.94 13.50
CA SER A 19 16.00 -31.62 12.39
C SER A 19 15.58 -32.92 11.74
N GLY A 20 14.32 -33.25 11.99
CA GLY A 20 13.65 -34.47 11.63
C GLY A 20 13.72 -34.88 10.16
N CYS A 21 13.07 -35.93 9.80
CA CYS A 21 12.82 -36.41 8.44
C CYS A 21 12.31 -35.27 7.51
N GLY A 22 13.22 -34.43 7.05
CA GLY A 22 12.94 -33.46 6.01
C GLY A 22 13.10 -34.15 4.67
N GLU A 23 12.17 -33.96 3.79
CA GLU A 23 12.33 -34.26 2.37
C GLU A 23 13.66 -33.72 1.90
N LYS A 24 14.37 -34.53 1.07
CA LYS A 24 15.67 -34.13 0.55
C LYS A 24 15.51 -32.89 -0.33
N SER A 25 16.15 -31.78 0.04
CA SER A 25 16.11 -30.54 -0.75
C SER A 25 16.42 -30.81 -2.24
N LEU A 26 15.59 -30.25 -3.09
CA LEU A 26 15.74 -30.31 -4.56
C LEU A 26 16.78 -29.32 -5.08
N LEU A 27 17.25 -28.40 -4.21
CA LEU A 27 18.24 -27.39 -4.58
C LEU A 27 19.65 -27.96 -4.54
N ASN A 28 20.41 -27.68 -5.60
CA ASN A 28 21.75 -28.23 -5.74
C ASN A 28 22.69 -27.16 -6.37
N LYS A 29 23.75 -26.79 -5.65
CA LYS A 29 24.76 -25.85 -6.13
C LYS A 29 25.43 -26.25 -7.45
N LYS A 30 25.50 -27.55 -7.74
CA LYS A 30 26.09 -28.07 -8.96
C LYS A 30 25.17 -28.02 -10.18
N GLU A 31 23.87 -27.94 -9.91
CA GLU A 31 22.80 -27.84 -10.90
C GLU A 31 21.88 -26.68 -10.52
N PRO A 32 22.33 -25.43 -10.69
CA PRO A 32 21.60 -24.27 -10.20
C PRO A 32 20.30 -24.06 -10.97
N VAL A 33 19.24 -23.65 -10.23
CA VAL A 33 17.96 -23.25 -10.80
C VAL A 33 17.91 -21.74 -10.95
N SER A 34 17.36 -21.26 -12.06
CA SER A 34 17.12 -19.84 -12.31
C SER A 34 15.63 -19.54 -12.26
N LEU A 35 15.26 -18.48 -11.54
CA LEU A 35 13.92 -17.93 -11.46
C LEU A 35 13.87 -16.60 -12.17
N SER A 36 12.91 -16.42 -13.07
CA SER A 36 12.53 -15.11 -13.62
C SER A 36 11.62 -14.39 -12.63
N PHE A 37 11.84 -13.09 -12.44
CA PHE A 37 11.10 -12.29 -11.48
C PHE A 37 10.61 -10.98 -12.09
N TRP A 38 9.29 -10.71 -11.99
CA TRP A 38 8.67 -9.43 -12.31
C TRP A 38 8.20 -8.74 -11.03
N HIS A 39 8.49 -7.45 -10.90
CA HIS A 39 8.07 -6.70 -9.72
C HIS A 39 7.68 -5.26 -10.03
N VAL A 40 6.96 -4.64 -9.08
CA VAL A 40 6.43 -3.27 -9.20
C VAL A 40 7.35 -2.20 -8.59
N TYR A 41 8.49 -2.57 -8.06
CA TYR A 41 9.39 -1.64 -7.35
C TYR A 41 10.44 -1.00 -8.26
N GLY A 42 10.37 -1.20 -9.58
CA GLY A 42 11.38 -0.73 -10.53
C GLY A 42 11.39 0.79 -10.75
N GLU A 43 10.29 1.48 -10.48
CA GLU A 43 10.19 2.94 -10.59
C GLU A 43 10.84 3.68 -9.40
N GLN A 44 11.18 2.97 -8.33
CA GLN A 44 11.80 3.53 -7.15
C GLN A 44 13.26 3.89 -7.40
N ALA A 45 13.69 5.06 -6.94
CA ALA A 45 15.06 5.50 -7.09
C ALA A 45 16.06 4.47 -6.51
N GLY A 46 17.01 4.00 -7.34
CA GLY A 46 17.99 2.99 -6.95
C GLY A 46 17.43 1.57 -6.83
N SER A 47 16.15 1.34 -7.16
CA SER A 47 15.46 0.05 -7.09
C SER A 47 15.88 -0.83 -5.90
N PRO A 48 15.39 -0.57 -4.68
CA PRO A 48 15.78 -1.34 -3.49
C PRO A 48 15.58 -2.85 -3.67
N MET A 49 14.54 -3.27 -4.40
CA MET A 49 14.29 -4.69 -4.70
C MET A 49 15.39 -5.30 -5.56
N ASP A 50 15.88 -4.58 -6.59
CA ASP A 50 16.98 -5.07 -7.43
C ASP A 50 18.29 -5.26 -6.63
N LEU A 51 18.54 -4.38 -5.66
CA LEU A 51 19.69 -4.52 -4.77
C LEU A 51 19.58 -5.76 -3.89
N LEU A 52 18.38 -6.02 -3.35
CA LEU A 52 18.10 -7.23 -2.58
C LEU A 52 18.26 -8.50 -3.42
N VAL A 53 17.74 -8.52 -4.64
CA VAL A 53 17.94 -9.65 -5.57
C VAL A 53 19.43 -9.90 -5.84
N GLN A 54 20.22 -8.84 -6.05
CA GLN A 54 21.66 -8.97 -6.23
C GLN A 54 22.35 -9.50 -4.97
N GLU A 55 21.94 -9.06 -3.78
CA GLU A 55 22.48 -9.57 -2.52
C GLU A 55 22.15 -11.04 -2.32
N PHE A 56 20.88 -11.45 -2.52
CA PHE A 56 20.49 -12.86 -2.49
C PHE A 56 21.34 -13.71 -3.41
N ASN A 57 21.50 -13.29 -4.66
CA ASN A 57 22.27 -14.03 -5.65
C ASN A 57 23.76 -14.20 -5.28
N ARG A 58 24.33 -13.23 -4.55
CA ARG A 58 25.75 -13.29 -4.12
C ARG A 58 25.96 -14.06 -2.81
N THR A 59 24.89 -14.29 -2.05
CA THR A 59 24.94 -14.93 -0.73
C THR A 59 24.20 -16.27 -0.77
N VAL A 60 23.02 -16.34 -0.16
CA VAL A 60 22.24 -17.57 0.00
C VAL A 60 21.91 -18.24 -1.34
N GLY A 61 21.61 -17.47 -2.37
CA GLY A 61 21.36 -17.99 -3.72
C GLY A 61 22.56 -18.75 -4.26
N GLN A 62 23.77 -18.17 -4.17
CA GLN A 62 25.01 -18.83 -4.59
C GLN A 62 25.30 -20.11 -3.78
N GLU A 63 25.06 -20.08 -2.47
CA GLU A 63 25.29 -21.23 -1.59
C GLU A 63 24.36 -22.39 -1.89
N ARG A 64 23.10 -22.10 -2.22
CA ARG A 64 22.05 -23.09 -2.43
C ARG A 64 21.82 -23.45 -3.91
N GLY A 65 22.49 -22.79 -4.84
CA GLY A 65 22.32 -22.99 -6.28
C GLY A 65 21.02 -22.41 -6.81
N VAL A 66 20.65 -21.23 -6.34
CA VAL A 66 19.47 -20.48 -6.82
C VAL A 66 19.92 -19.14 -7.37
N GLN A 67 19.42 -18.76 -8.53
CA GLN A 67 19.61 -17.45 -9.12
C GLN A 67 18.28 -16.81 -9.44
N VAL A 68 17.99 -15.63 -8.90
CA VAL A 68 16.82 -14.81 -9.24
C VAL A 68 17.24 -13.75 -10.25
N LYS A 69 16.50 -13.64 -11.35
CA LYS A 69 16.75 -12.66 -12.42
C LYS A 69 15.53 -11.78 -12.58
N VAL A 70 15.68 -10.48 -12.33
CA VAL A 70 14.63 -9.51 -12.67
C VAL A 70 14.59 -9.42 -14.20
N THR A 71 13.44 -9.82 -14.78
CA THR A 71 13.21 -9.86 -16.23
C THR A 71 12.11 -8.90 -16.67
N GLY A 72 11.40 -8.30 -15.72
CA GLY A 72 10.39 -7.28 -15.99
C GLY A 72 10.11 -6.45 -14.77
N THR A 73 9.83 -5.17 -14.99
CA THR A 73 9.34 -4.23 -13.99
C THR A 73 8.15 -3.47 -14.54
N SER A 74 7.21 -3.11 -13.67
CA SER A 74 5.98 -2.39 -14.04
C SER A 74 5.50 -1.56 -12.87
N SER A 75 4.43 -0.80 -13.04
CA SER A 75 3.66 -0.24 -11.93
C SER A 75 2.66 -1.27 -11.40
N ALA A 76 2.23 -1.10 -10.15
CA ALA A 76 1.23 -1.97 -9.52
C ALA A 76 -0.10 -2.00 -10.29
N SER A 77 -0.48 -0.88 -10.94
CA SER A 77 -1.70 -0.78 -11.73
C SER A 77 -1.66 -1.46 -13.11
N LYS A 78 -0.47 -1.83 -13.60
CA LYS A 78 -0.30 -2.38 -14.97
C LYS A 78 0.14 -3.83 -14.97
N ILE A 79 0.78 -4.31 -13.90
CA ILE A 79 1.41 -5.63 -13.88
C ILE A 79 0.41 -6.76 -14.13
N GLY A 80 -0.82 -6.66 -13.62
CA GLY A 80 -1.87 -7.65 -13.84
C GLY A 80 -2.18 -7.86 -15.32
N GLY A 81 -2.25 -6.76 -16.09
CA GLY A 81 -2.45 -6.84 -17.55
C GLY A 81 -1.31 -7.58 -18.26
N TYR A 82 -0.06 -7.25 -17.91
CA TYR A 82 1.10 -7.94 -18.51
C TYR A 82 1.18 -9.42 -18.12
N LEU A 83 0.79 -9.78 -16.89
CA LEU A 83 0.74 -11.18 -16.47
C LEU A 83 -0.32 -11.98 -17.24
N LYS A 84 -1.51 -11.41 -17.45
CA LYS A 84 -2.56 -12.03 -18.29
C LYS A 84 -2.10 -12.22 -19.72
N GLU A 85 -1.43 -11.20 -20.27
CA GLU A 85 -0.88 -11.25 -21.61
C GLU A 85 0.18 -12.35 -21.73
N ALA A 86 1.12 -12.44 -20.76
CA ALA A 86 2.12 -13.49 -20.68
C ALA A 86 1.49 -14.89 -20.57
N GLN A 87 0.44 -15.05 -19.75
CA GLN A 87 -0.27 -16.32 -19.58
C GLN A 87 -1.00 -16.74 -20.87
N SER A 88 -1.51 -15.80 -21.65
CA SER A 88 -2.23 -16.11 -22.91
C SER A 88 -1.35 -16.72 -23.99
N GLY A 89 -0.05 -16.50 -23.95
CA GLY A 89 0.95 -17.08 -24.83
C GLY A 89 0.82 -16.61 -26.28
N GLY A 90 1.47 -15.54 -26.68
CA GLY A 90 1.53 -15.04 -28.06
C GLY A 90 2.96 -15.07 -28.61
N GLN A 91 3.13 -14.99 -29.94
CA GLN A 91 4.47 -15.04 -30.58
C GLN A 91 5.38 -13.84 -30.25
N GLU A 92 4.83 -12.75 -29.73
CA GLU A 92 5.57 -11.53 -29.36
C GLU A 92 5.45 -11.19 -27.86
N VAL A 93 4.90 -12.11 -27.04
CA VAL A 93 4.62 -11.89 -25.62
C VAL A 93 5.78 -12.46 -24.79
N GLN A 94 6.13 -11.77 -23.70
CA GLN A 94 7.12 -12.28 -22.74
C GLN A 94 6.61 -13.56 -22.08
N GLU A 95 7.52 -14.49 -21.78
CA GLU A 95 7.17 -15.71 -21.06
C GLU A 95 6.70 -15.37 -19.63
N MET A 96 5.73 -16.16 -19.14
CA MET A 96 5.24 -16.05 -17.77
C MET A 96 6.39 -16.14 -16.76
N PRO A 97 6.56 -15.17 -15.85
CA PRO A 97 7.62 -15.22 -14.86
C PRO A 97 7.39 -16.32 -13.82
N ASP A 98 8.48 -16.85 -13.26
CA ASP A 98 8.40 -17.81 -12.15
C ASP A 98 7.95 -17.15 -10.84
N LEU A 99 8.36 -15.90 -10.62
CA LEU A 99 8.00 -15.06 -9.48
C LEU A 99 7.47 -13.72 -9.98
N PHE A 100 6.48 -13.18 -9.31
CA PHE A 100 5.99 -11.84 -9.59
C PHE A 100 5.30 -11.22 -8.38
N THR A 101 5.23 -9.89 -8.35
CA THR A 101 4.43 -9.15 -7.36
C THR A 101 3.20 -8.58 -8.04
N CYS A 102 2.02 -8.78 -7.45
CA CYS A 102 0.77 -8.21 -7.95
C CYS A 102 -0.25 -8.03 -6.82
N HIS A 103 -1.38 -7.39 -7.13
CA HIS A 103 -2.53 -7.37 -6.24
C HIS A 103 -3.26 -8.72 -6.22
N ILE A 104 -4.02 -8.97 -5.16
CA ILE A 104 -4.77 -10.23 -5.00
C ILE A 104 -5.73 -10.48 -6.17
N VAL A 105 -6.40 -9.44 -6.66
CA VAL A 105 -7.34 -9.55 -7.79
C VAL A 105 -6.61 -10.06 -9.03
N ASP A 106 -5.45 -9.48 -9.35
CA ASP A 106 -4.64 -9.89 -10.51
C ASP A 106 -4.19 -11.35 -10.40
N ALA A 107 -3.81 -11.79 -9.18
CA ALA A 107 -3.40 -13.17 -8.94
C ALA A 107 -4.56 -14.16 -9.13
N LEU A 108 -5.74 -13.84 -8.59
CA LEU A 108 -6.94 -14.69 -8.73
C LEU A 108 -7.37 -14.81 -10.20
N GLU A 109 -7.24 -13.74 -10.98
CA GLU A 109 -7.55 -13.73 -12.41
C GLU A 109 -6.60 -14.62 -13.27
N LEU A 110 -5.40 -14.93 -12.77
CA LEU A 110 -4.51 -15.92 -13.39
C LEU A 110 -4.95 -17.37 -13.15
N GLY A 111 -5.92 -17.59 -12.27
CA GLY A 111 -6.41 -18.90 -11.85
C GLY A 111 -5.58 -19.45 -10.69
N GLU A 112 -6.25 -19.67 -9.57
CA GLU A 112 -5.63 -20.10 -8.30
C GLU A 112 -4.81 -21.38 -8.41
N ASP A 113 -5.22 -22.32 -9.27
CA ASP A 113 -4.52 -23.58 -9.50
C ASP A 113 -3.17 -23.44 -10.20
N ASN A 114 -2.93 -22.29 -10.84
CA ASN A 114 -1.67 -21.96 -11.49
C ASN A 114 -0.64 -21.36 -10.52
N LEU A 115 -1.02 -21.07 -9.27
CA LEU A 115 -0.18 -20.45 -8.27
C LEU A 115 0.28 -21.45 -7.21
N VAL A 116 1.48 -21.24 -6.70
CA VAL A 116 2.03 -22.04 -5.60
C VAL A 116 1.27 -21.69 -4.31
N ASP A 117 0.83 -22.69 -3.57
CA ASP A 117 0.37 -22.50 -2.20
C ASP A 117 1.58 -22.43 -1.28
N TRP A 118 1.75 -21.31 -0.61
CA TRP A 118 2.87 -21.07 0.28
C TRP A 118 2.80 -21.91 1.55
N HIS A 119 1.63 -22.45 1.96
CA HIS A 119 1.51 -23.39 3.05
C HIS A 119 2.26 -24.71 2.79
N ASP A 120 2.48 -25.08 1.53
CA ASP A 120 3.31 -26.24 1.18
C ASP A 120 4.81 -26.02 1.50
N TRP A 121 5.23 -24.78 1.69
CA TRP A 121 6.64 -24.38 1.78
C TRP A 121 7.01 -23.68 3.08
N PHE A 122 6.05 -23.16 3.82
CA PHE A 122 6.24 -22.47 5.10
C PHE A 122 5.49 -23.22 6.20
N THR A 123 6.16 -23.44 7.32
CA THR A 123 5.52 -24.05 8.50
C THR A 123 4.64 -23.01 9.21
N GLU A 124 3.67 -23.48 10.00
CA GLU A 124 2.84 -22.64 10.85
C GLU A 124 3.69 -21.77 11.81
N GLU A 125 4.80 -22.32 12.32
CA GLU A 125 5.74 -21.58 13.19
C GLU A 125 6.42 -20.44 12.44
N GLU A 126 6.83 -20.63 11.18
CA GLU A 126 7.41 -19.56 10.35
C GLU A 126 6.39 -18.48 10.02
N LEU A 127 5.13 -18.84 9.80
CA LEU A 127 4.05 -17.90 9.49
C LEU A 127 3.54 -17.15 10.73
N ALA A 128 3.64 -17.72 11.93
CA ALA A 128 3.15 -17.12 13.17
C ALA A 128 3.80 -15.76 13.53
N ASP A 129 4.99 -15.49 13.02
CA ASP A 129 5.69 -14.20 13.23
C ASP A 129 5.21 -13.08 12.27
N PHE A 130 4.45 -13.42 11.24
CA PHE A 130 3.89 -12.43 10.34
C PHE A 130 2.65 -11.75 10.95
N VAL A 131 2.37 -10.52 10.49
CA VAL A 131 1.13 -9.84 10.87
C VAL A 131 -0.06 -10.63 10.32
N PRO A 132 -0.98 -11.14 11.18
CA PRO A 132 -2.02 -12.07 10.73
C PRO A 132 -2.92 -11.50 9.64
N GLY A 133 -3.29 -10.22 9.72
CA GLY A 133 -4.08 -9.55 8.69
C GLY A 133 -3.39 -9.52 7.32
N PHE A 134 -2.06 -9.45 7.28
CA PHE A 134 -1.30 -9.43 6.03
C PHE A 134 -1.22 -10.81 5.37
N LEU A 135 -1.19 -11.87 6.17
CA LEU A 135 -1.30 -13.24 5.65
C LEU A 135 -2.71 -13.52 5.13
N SER A 136 -3.75 -13.19 5.91
CA SER A 136 -5.14 -13.42 5.50
C SER A 136 -5.52 -12.68 4.22
N ASP A 137 -4.91 -11.52 3.98
CA ASP A 137 -5.08 -10.78 2.72
C ASP A 137 -4.55 -11.53 1.49
N GLY A 138 -3.59 -12.41 1.67
CA GLY A 138 -3.02 -13.25 0.61
C GLY A 138 -3.70 -14.61 0.42
N MET A 139 -4.73 -14.91 1.22
CA MET A 139 -5.44 -16.18 1.16
C MET A 139 -6.55 -16.18 0.13
N ALA A 140 -6.71 -17.28 -0.59
CA ALA A 140 -7.88 -17.60 -1.38
C ALA A 140 -9.05 -18.03 -0.47
N GLU A 141 -10.26 -18.14 -1.04
CA GLU A 141 -11.46 -18.53 -0.28
C GLU A 141 -11.37 -19.95 0.30
N ASP A 142 -10.63 -20.84 -0.35
CA ASP A 142 -10.39 -22.22 0.11
C ASP A 142 -9.30 -22.33 1.18
N GLY A 143 -8.69 -21.21 1.58
CA GLY A 143 -7.68 -21.13 2.62
C GLY A 143 -6.24 -21.30 2.13
N ARG A 144 -5.98 -21.46 0.84
CA ARG A 144 -4.61 -21.48 0.29
C ARG A 144 -3.97 -20.10 0.40
N LEU A 145 -2.72 -20.04 0.83
CA LEU A 145 -1.94 -18.79 0.83
C LEU A 145 -1.24 -18.64 -0.53
N LEU A 146 -1.86 -17.88 -1.43
CA LEU A 146 -1.38 -17.70 -2.82
C LEU A 146 -0.48 -16.49 -2.98
N ILE A 147 -0.66 -15.47 -2.14
CA ILE A 147 0.12 -14.24 -2.17
C ILE A 147 0.85 -14.06 -0.86
N PHE A 148 2.18 -14.07 -0.92
CA PHE A 148 3.00 -13.89 0.27
C PHE A 148 3.24 -12.40 0.54
N PRO A 149 2.98 -11.88 1.76
CA PRO A 149 3.23 -10.49 2.08
C PRO A 149 4.74 -10.22 2.14
N VAL A 150 5.21 -9.24 1.39
CA VAL A 150 6.61 -8.77 1.42
C VAL A 150 6.71 -7.31 1.86
N SER A 151 5.66 -6.54 1.63
CA SER A 151 5.46 -5.17 2.10
C SER A 151 3.97 -4.84 2.01
N LYS A 152 3.49 -4.01 2.91
CA LYS A 152 2.10 -3.51 2.89
C LYS A 152 2.10 -2.00 3.01
N SER A 153 1.07 -1.37 2.47
CA SER A 153 0.86 0.07 2.59
C SER A 153 -0.52 0.37 3.15
N THR A 154 -0.68 1.60 3.62
CA THR A 154 -1.98 2.15 4.03
C THR A 154 -2.07 3.60 3.57
N GLN A 155 -3.25 4.18 3.61
CA GLN A 155 -3.41 5.61 3.38
C GLN A 155 -3.09 6.41 4.64
N LEU A 156 -2.43 7.54 4.44
CA LEU A 156 -2.04 8.49 5.46
C LEU A 156 -2.28 9.90 4.95
N LEU A 157 -2.49 10.83 5.87
CA LEU A 157 -2.59 12.25 5.56
C LEU A 157 -1.19 12.88 5.68
N MET A 158 -0.66 13.35 4.58
CA MET A 158 0.67 13.96 4.46
C MET A 158 0.54 15.46 4.25
N CYS A 159 0.95 16.25 5.23
CA CYS A 159 0.75 17.70 5.25
C CYS A 159 2.07 18.45 5.05
N ASN A 160 2.09 19.43 4.14
CA ASN A 160 3.09 20.48 4.12
C ASN A 160 2.99 21.30 5.42
N GLY A 161 3.87 21.03 6.39
CA GLY A 161 3.84 21.64 7.70
C GLY A 161 4.00 23.14 7.65
N SER A 162 4.91 23.67 6.83
CA SER A 162 5.08 25.13 6.71
C SER A 162 3.81 25.83 6.21
N GLY A 163 3.09 25.22 5.27
CA GLY A 163 1.82 25.73 4.78
C GLY A 163 0.70 25.60 5.81
N PHE A 164 0.62 24.43 6.46
CA PHE A 164 -0.39 24.17 7.47
C PHE A 164 -0.21 25.03 8.73
N ASP A 165 1.01 25.24 9.20
CA ASP A 165 1.29 26.07 10.37
C ASP A 165 0.82 27.53 10.16
N ARG A 166 1.04 28.10 8.96
CA ARG A 166 0.49 29.42 8.63
C ARG A 166 -1.03 29.45 8.65
N PHE A 167 -1.67 28.42 8.13
CA PHE A 167 -3.12 28.26 8.19
C PHE A 167 -3.61 28.12 9.63
N SER A 168 -2.94 27.27 10.40
CA SER A 168 -3.20 27.07 11.83
C SER A 168 -3.12 28.38 12.63
N ASP A 169 -2.07 29.17 12.42
CA ASP A 169 -1.89 30.47 13.09
C ASP A 169 -2.98 31.48 12.71
N ALA A 170 -3.44 31.47 11.46
CA ALA A 170 -4.45 32.39 10.96
C ALA A 170 -5.87 32.04 11.40
N THR A 171 -6.20 30.75 11.55
CA THR A 171 -7.58 30.27 11.72
C THR A 171 -7.84 29.58 13.06
N GLY A 172 -6.78 29.14 13.75
CA GLY A 172 -6.87 28.34 14.98
C GLY A 172 -7.09 26.84 14.76
N VAL A 173 -7.20 26.38 13.51
CA VAL A 173 -7.28 24.94 13.18
C VAL A 173 -5.98 24.24 13.59
N ARG A 174 -6.05 23.06 14.18
CA ARG A 174 -4.93 22.27 14.65
C ARG A 174 -4.85 20.93 13.91
N TYR A 175 -3.68 20.26 13.94
CA TYR A 175 -3.53 18.91 13.39
C TYR A 175 -4.51 17.91 14.02
N ASP A 176 -4.80 18.05 15.32
CA ASP A 176 -5.74 17.17 16.02
C ASP A 176 -7.19 17.30 15.50
N ASP A 177 -7.55 18.45 14.91
CA ASP A 177 -8.87 18.64 14.30
C ASP A 177 -9.03 17.76 13.05
N LEU A 178 -7.94 17.33 12.43
CA LEU A 178 -7.94 16.48 11.26
C LEU A 178 -8.16 14.98 11.59
N ALA A 179 -8.23 14.60 12.86
CA ALA A 179 -8.34 13.22 13.29
C ALA A 179 -9.70 12.57 12.93
N THR A 180 -10.71 13.37 12.58
CA THR A 180 -12.03 12.88 12.18
C THR A 180 -12.43 13.39 10.81
N TRP A 181 -13.27 12.64 10.08
CA TRP A 181 -13.79 13.08 8.79
C TRP A 181 -14.52 14.41 8.86
N ASP A 182 -15.32 14.63 9.90
CA ASP A 182 -16.04 15.91 10.08
C ASP A 182 -15.06 17.07 10.27
N GLY A 183 -14.06 16.90 11.14
CA GLY A 183 -13.03 17.90 11.35
C GLY A 183 -12.14 18.13 10.13
N PHE A 184 -11.82 17.07 9.39
CA PHE A 184 -11.07 17.16 8.15
C PHE A 184 -11.81 18.00 7.09
N TYR A 185 -13.10 17.75 6.86
CA TYR A 185 -13.88 18.53 5.87
C TYR A 185 -14.17 19.96 6.33
N ASP A 186 -14.36 20.18 7.66
CA ASP A 186 -14.47 21.53 8.23
C ASP A 186 -13.16 22.33 8.03
N ALA A 187 -12.01 21.71 8.32
CA ALA A 187 -10.71 22.31 8.06
C ALA A 187 -10.49 22.59 6.57
N ALA A 188 -10.95 21.70 5.68
CA ALA A 188 -10.85 21.89 4.23
C ALA A 188 -11.63 23.13 3.76
N GLY A 189 -12.83 23.34 4.26
CA GLY A 189 -13.62 24.54 3.99
C GLY A 189 -12.94 25.81 4.50
N LYS A 190 -12.46 25.81 5.75
CA LYS A 190 -11.73 26.94 6.36
C LYS A 190 -10.43 27.26 5.61
N PHE A 191 -9.74 26.25 5.13
CA PHE A 191 -8.51 26.43 4.34
C PHE A 191 -8.82 27.09 2.99
N TYR A 192 -9.88 26.63 2.33
CA TYR A 192 -10.33 27.22 1.07
C TYR A 192 -10.73 28.70 1.25
N ASP A 193 -11.51 29.02 2.30
CA ASP A 193 -11.90 30.39 2.63
C ASP A 193 -10.69 31.31 2.90
N TRP A 194 -9.65 30.77 3.56
CA TRP A 194 -8.44 31.51 3.88
C TRP A 194 -7.49 31.70 2.70
N SER A 195 -7.30 30.64 1.89
CA SER A 195 -6.23 30.59 0.87
C SER A 195 -6.74 30.71 -0.57
N GLY A 196 -8.01 30.44 -0.82
CA GLY A 196 -8.57 30.27 -2.17
C GLY A 196 -8.10 29.01 -2.90
N LYS A 197 -7.45 28.08 -2.19
CA LYS A 197 -6.91 26.81 -2.75
C LYS A 197 -7.59 25.61 -2.11
N PRO A 198 -7.63 24.45 -2.80
CA PRO A 198 -8.04 23.20 -2.19
C PRO A 198 -7.12 22.83 -1.03
N PHE A 199 -7.70 22.20 0.00
CA PHE A 199 -6.97 21.73 1.18
C PHE A 199 -6.18 20.46 0.91
N CYS A 200 -6.84 19.46 0.31
CA CYS A 200 -6.28 18.14 0.16
C CYS A 200 -6.52 17.53 -1.22
N ALA A 201 -5.51 16.86 -1.76
CA ALA A 201 -5.64 15.97 -2.90
C ALA A 201 -5.76 14.52 -2.42
N LEU A 202 -6.78 13.79 -2.89
CA LEU A 202 -7.04 12.40 -2.54
C LEU A 202 -6.62 11.48 -3.69
N ASP A 203 -5.72 10.53 -3.40
CA ASP A 203 -5.29 9.52 -4.39
C ASP A 203 -6.34 8.40 -4.57
N TYR A 204 -6.99 8.01 -3.47
CA TYR A 204 -7.93 6.89 -3.45
C TYR A 204 -9.23 7.27 -2.71
N PRO A 205 -10.02 8.23 -3.23
CA PRO A 205 -11.20 8.74 -2.54
C PRO A 205 -12.25 7.66 -2.26
N ILE A 206 -12.42 6.67 -3.16
CA ILE A 206 -13.40 5.59 -2.93
C ILE A 206 -13.07 4.79 -1.66
N ARG A 207 -11.78 4.51 -1.38
CA ARG A 207 -11.37 3.79 -0.18
C ARG A 207 -11.62 4.61 1.10
N ALA A 208 -11.43 5.93 1.03
CA ALA A 208 -11.74 6.81 2.15
C ALA A 208 -13.24 6.82 2.48
N VAL A 209 -14.09 6.91 1.45
CA VAL A 209 -15.56 6.84 1.59
C VAL A 209 -16.00 5.48 2.12
N GLU A 210 -15.43 4.40 1.62
CA GLU A 210 -15.71 3.03 2.02
C GLU A 210 -15.45 2.82 3.52
N LEU A 211 -14.25 3.18 3.99
CA LEU A 211 -13.91 3.04 5.41
C LEU A 211 -14.81 3.93 6.29
N CYS A 212 -15.08 5.16 5.85
CA CYS A 212 -16.04 6.04 6.54
C CYS A 212 -17.45 5.40 6.65
N ALA A 213 -17.93 4.75 5.60
CA ALA A 213 -19.22 4.06 5.61
C ALA A 213 -19.21 2.83 6.55
N MET A 214 -18.14 2.03 6.52
CA MET A 214 -17.97 0.90 7.43
C MET A 214 -17.95 1.33 8.90
N GLU A 215 -17.20 2.38 9.22
CA GLU A 215 -17.13 2.98 10.56
C GLU A 215 -18.49 3.51 11.04
N ARG A 216 -19.36 3.95 10.12
CA ARG A 216 -20.73 4.39 10.40
C ARG A 216 -21.74 3.24 10.49
N GLY A 217 -21.26 2.00 10.34
CA GLY A 217 -22.11 0.82 10.47
C GLY A 217 -22.96 0.54 9.23
N SER A 218 -22.45 0.81 8.03
CA SER A 218 -23.13 0.53 6.76
C SER A 218 -23.55 -0.94 6.57
N GLY A 219 -22.92 -1.87 7.31
CA GLY A 219 -23.05 -3.28 7.04
C GLY A 219 -22.36 -3.67 5.72
N ASP A 220 -22.84 -4.73 5.09
CA ASP A 220 -22.39 -5.13 3.76
C ASP A 220 -22.95 -4.18 2.70
N PHE A 221 -22.07 -3.63 1.89
CA PHE A 221 -22.42 -2.70 0.82
C PHE A 221 -21.79 -3.11 -0.54
N TYR A 222 -21.45 -4.37 -0.69
CA TYR A 222 -21.05 -4.91 -1.98
C TYR A 222 -22.18 -5.73 -2.61
N THR A 223 -22.27 -5.64 -3.91
CA THR A 223 -23.24 -6.46 -4.67
C THR A 223 -22.60 -7.78 -5.11
N GLU A 224 -23.42 -8.81 -5.35
CA GLU A 224 -22.96 -10.07 -5.92
C GLU A 224 -22.28 -9.90 -7.30
N ASN A 225 -22.57 -8.80 -8.00
CA ASN A 225 -21.97 -8.46 -9.30
C ASN A 225 -20.62 -7.74 -9.20
N GLY A 226 -20.04 -7.66 -8.00
CA GLY A 226 -18.71 -7.11 -7.79
C GLY A 226 -18.63 -5.59 -7.97
N TRP A 227 -19.53 -4.84 -7.36
CA TRP A 227 -19.48 -3.38 -7.19
C TRP A 227 -20.20 -2.98 -5.92
N TYR A 228 -20.23 -1.70 -5.64
CA TYR A 228 -20.87 -1.17 -4.44
C TYR A 228 -22.40 -1.15 -4.60
N ASP A 229 -23.10 -1.45 -3.52
CA ASP A 229 -24.56 -1.32 -3.44
C ASP A 229 -24.94 0.17 -3.36
N THR A 230 -25.50 0.68 -4.45
CA THR A 230 -25.93 2.07 -4.58
C THR A 230 -27.22 2.40 -3.78
N ASP A 231 -27.91 1.37 -3.29
CA ASP A 231 -29.09 1.52 -2.46
C ASP A 231 -28.73 1.61 -0.96
N ASN A 232 -27.47 1.37 -0.58
CA ASN A 232 -27.00 1.51 0.79
C ASN A 232 -26.96 3.00 1.21
N ALA A 233 -27.88 3.39 2.09
CA ALA A 233 -28.05 4.78 2.51
C ALA A 233 -26.84 5.34 3.26
N VAL A 234 -26.17 4.51 4.09
CA VAL A 234 -24.99 4.94 4.88
C VAL A 234 -23.79 5.16 3.97
N PHE A 235 -23.61 4.29 2.96
CA PHE A 235 -22.58 4.46 1.95
C PHE A 235 -22.83 5.74 1.14
N LYS A 236 -24.06 5.96 0.67
CA LYS A 236 -24.44 7.19 -0.03
C LYS A 236 -24.18 8.43 0.83
N GLU A 237 -24.53 8.43 2.12
CA GLU A 237 -24.28 9.57 3.00
C GLU A 237 -22.78 9.87 3.14
N SER A 238 -21.96 8.84 3.29
CA SER A 238 -20.50 8.98 3.35
C SER A 238 -19.92 9.50 2.03
N TRP A 239 -20.45 9.05 0.90
CA TRP A 239 -20.12 9.61 -0.41
C TRP A 239 -20.49 11.09 -0.51
N MET A 240 -21.71 11.47 -0.09
CA MET A 240 -22.19 12.83 -0.18
C MET A 240 -21.37 13.82 0.67
N GLN A 241 -20.79 13.38 1.79
CA GLN A 241 -19.87 14.20 2.58
C GLN A 241 -18.60 14.55 1.76
N PHE A 242 -17.97 13.57 1.12
CA PHE A 242 -16.86 13.78 0.17
C PHE A 242 -17.31 14.65 -1.02
N ALA A 243 -18.44 14.31 -1.64
CA ALA A 243 -18.95 14.94 -2.85
C ALA A 243 -19.24 16.44 -2.68
N ARG A 244 -19.81 16.85 -1.53
CA ARG A 244 -20.01 18.27 -1.21
C ARG A 244 -18.70 19.05 -1.15
N SER A 245 -17.69 18.46 -0.51
CA SER A 245 -16.38 19.07 -0.39
C SER A 245 -15.67 19.18 -1.76
N LEU A 246 -15.81 18.15 -2.61
CA LEU A 246 -15.32 18.16 -3.98
C LEU A 246 -16.05 19.24 -4.82
N ALA A 247 -17.38 19.31 -4.72
CA ALA A 247 -18.20 20.28 -5.46
C ALA A 247 -17.87 21.73 -5.10
N GLN A 248 -17.48 21.99 -3.86
CA GLN A 248 -17.05 23.31 -3.40
C GLN A 248 -15.56 23.62 -3.72
N GLY A 249 -14.80 22.64 -4.21
CA GLY A 249 -13.37 22.78 -4.48
C GLY A 249 -12.49 22.75 -3.22
N HIS A 250 -13.05 22.30 -2.07
CA HIS A 250 -12.30 22.19 -0.82
C HIS A 250 -11.30 21.03 -0.86
N VAL A 251 -11.64 19.94 -1.56
CA VAL A 251 -10.76 18.82 -1.85
C VAL A 251 -10.76 18.53 -3.34
N VAL A 252 -9.74 17.82 -3.82
CA VAL A 252 -9.63 17.39 -5.22
C VAL A 252 -9.24 15.91 -5.29
N VAL A 253 -9.65 15.24 -6.36
CA VAL A 253 -9.07 13.95 -6.75
C VAL A 253 -7.74 14.24 -7.42
N SER A 254 -6.65 13.63 -6.98
CA SER A 254 -5.31 13.87 -7.53
C SER A 254 -5.24 13.54 -9.02
N ASP A 255 -4.44 14.28 -9.77
CA ASP A 255 -4.26 14.03 -11.21
C ASP A 255 -3.47 12.75 -11.46
N LEU A 256 -2.35 12.57 -10.75
CA LEU A 256 -1.52 11.39 -10.74
C LEU A 256 -1.32 10.90 -9.30
N TYR A 257 -0.65 11.71 -8.48
CA TYR A 257 -0.36 11.44 -7.08
C TYR A 257 -0.38 12.75 -6.29
N SER A 258 -0.99 12.73 -5.13
CA SER A 258 -1.16 13.88 -4.22
C SER A 258 0.15 14.55 -3.81
N ASN A 259 1.24 13.76 -3.68
CA ASN A 259 2.55 14.28 -3.33
C ASN A 259 3.03 15.39 -4.29
N THR A 260 2.78 15.26 -5.59
CA THR A 260 3.14 16.31 -6.57
C THR A 260 2.41 17.61 -6.27
N GLN A 261 1.11 17.55 -6.01
CA GLN A 261 0.29 18.73 -5.73
C GLN A 261 0.66 19.39 -4.38
N VAL A 262 1.08 18.60 -3.40
CA VAL A 262 1.61 19.13 -2.13
C VAL A 262 2.96 19.83 -2.35
N MET A 263 3.86 19.23 -3.14
CA MET A 263 5.18 19.79 -3.42
C MET A 263 5.15 21.04 -4.32
N THR A 264 4.08 21.24 -5.09
CA THR A 264 3.87 22.45 -5.89
C THR A 264 3.06 23.51 -5.15
N GLY A 265 2.56 23.19 -3.94
CA GLY A 265 1.72 24.11 -3.15
C GLY A 265 0.33 24.34 -3.76
N ASP A 266 -0.14 23.44 -4.62
CA ASP A 266 -1.50 23.45 -5.14
C ASP A 266 -2.51 23.06 -4.06
N VAL A 267 -2.11 22.16 -3.16
CA VAL A 267 -2.81 21.76 -1.93
C VAL A 267 -1.84 21.80 -0.75
N VAL A 268 -2.37 21.82 0.47
CA VAL A 268 -1.52 21.75 1.68
C VAL A 268 -1.38 20.34 2.22
N CYS A 269 -2.31 19.44 1.91
CA CYS A 269 -2.27 18.04 2.32
C CYS A 269 -2.49 17.10 1.13
N GLY A 270 -2.00 15.87 1.26
CA GLY A 270 -2.29 14.75 0.38
C GLY A 270 -2.76 13.55 1.19
N LEU A 271 -3.88 12.92 0.79
CA LEU A 271 -4.32 11.64 1.34
C LEU A 271 -3.93 10.54 0.36
N GLY A 272 -2.86 9.81 0.69
CA GLY A 272 -2.26 8.84 -0.22
C GLY A 272 -1.53 7.71 0.49
N SER A 273 -0.91 6.85 -0.28
CA SER A 273 -0.17 5.68 0.21
C SER A 273 1.03 6.09 1.08
N SER A 274 1.30 5.31 2.13
CA SER A 274 2.51 5.43 2.95
C SER A 274 3.79 5.40 2.08
N ALA A 275 3.81 4.60 1.02
CA ALA A 275 4.93 4.51 0.08
C ALA A 275 5.15 5.80 -0.75
N ALA A 276 4.20 6.74 -0.75
CA ALA A 276 4.38 8.04 -1.40
C ALA A 276 5.51 8.87 -0.75
N ILE A 277 5.94 8.52 0.48
CA ILE A 277 7.06 9.18 1.17
C ILE A 277 8.34 9.23 0.31
N LEU A 278 8.58 8.21 -0.50
CA LEU A 278 9.72 8.15 -1.43
C LEU A 278 9.80 9.31 -2.42
N TYR A 279 8.66 9.89 -2.73
CA TYR A 279 8.50 10.92 -3.77
C TYR A 279 8.33 12.31 -3.17
N TYR A 280 8.33 12.45 -1.84
CA TYR A 280 8.39 13.73 -1.17
C TYR A 280 9.84 14.18 -1.03
N ASN A 281 10.09 15.45 -1.26
CA ASN A 281 11.34 16.11 -0.91
C ASN A 281 11.12 17.06 0.28
N ASP A 282 12.15 17.77 0.71
CA ASP A 282 12.10 18.68 1.85
C ASP A 282 11.65 20.11 1.49
N THR A 283 11.24 20.33 0.24
CA THR A 283 11.00 21.66 -0.31
C THR A 283 9.70 21.72 -1.09
N VAL A 284 8.89 22.74 -0.84
CA VAL A 284 7.77 23.12 -1.70
C VAL A 284 8.29 24.12 -2.74
N THR A 285 7.98 23.87 -4.00
CA THR A 285 8.30 24.78 -5.11
C THR A 285 7.02 25.29 -5.74
N TYR A 286 6.72 26.55 -5.52
CA TYR A 286 5.50 27.19 -6.02
C TYR A 286 5.57 27.51 -7.53
N PRO A 287 4.42 27.74 -8.20
CA PRO A 287 4.39 28.04 -9.64
C PRO A 287 5.21 29.30 -10.07
N ASP A 288 5.45 30.22 -9.16
CA ASP A 288 6.30 31.40 -9.38
C ASP A 288 7.80 31.13 -9.15
N ASN A 289 8.18 29.87 -8.94
CA ASN A 289 9.52 29.37 -8.58
C ASN A 289 10.04 29.84 -7.21
N THR A 290 9.20 30.39 -6.35
CA THR A 290 9.58 30.56 -4.94
C THR A 290 9.60 29.20 -4.23
N GLN A 291 10.47 29.07 -3.23
CA GLN A 291 10.67 27.83 -2.50
C GLN A 291 10.64 28.05 -0.99
N GLU A 292 10.14 27.08 -0.26
CA GLU A 292 10.23 27.04 1.20
C GLU A 292 10.42 25.59 1.70
N PRO A 293 10.96 25.40 2.90
CA PRO A 293 10.98 24.08 3.53
C PRO A 293 9.57 23.52 3.68
N MET A 294 9.41 22.22 3.41
CA MET A 294 8.10 21.57 3.53
C MET A 294 7.76 21.23 4.97
N ASN A 295 8.72 20.74 5.77
CA ASN A 295 8.50 20.23 7.13
C ASN A 295 7.34 19.22 7.16
N LEU A 296 7.46 18.15 6.39
CA LEU A 296 6.38 17.19 6.17
C LEU A 296 5.90 16.57 7.49
N HIS A 297 4.61 16.76 7.80
CA HIS A 297 3.91 16.06 8.88
C HIS A 297 3.04 14.94 8.31
N VAL A 298 3.21 13.74 8.83
CA VAL A 298 2.43 12.59 8.46
C VAL A 298 1.48 12.24 9.61
N LEU A 299 0.20 12.15 9.31
CA LEU A 299 -0.86 11.89 10.29
C LEU A 299 -1.61 10.61 9.91
N PRO A 300 -2.19 9.90 10.90
CA PRO A 300 -3.16 8.86 10.62
C PRO A 300 -4.26 9.33 9.69
N MET A 301 -4.85 8.42 8.94
CA MET A 301 -6.05 8.68 8.16
C MET A 301 -7.18 9.13 9.10
N PRO A 302 -8.01 10.14 8.72
CA PRO A 302 -9.17 10.53 9.50
C PRO A 302 -10.12 9.36 9.72
N LYS A 303 -10.85 9.37 10.83
CA LYS A 303 -11.86 8.35 11.19
C LYS A 303 -13.19 8.96 11.53
N THR A 304 -14.24 8.16 11.58
CA THR A 304 -15.51 8.58 12.11
C THR A 304 -15.46 8.75 13.64
N ALA A 305 -15.92 9.87 14.15
CA ALA A 305 -15.88 10.16 15.58
C ALA A 305 -16.66 9.11 16.39
N GLY A 306 -16.00 8.51 17.39
CA GLY A 306 -16.61 7.53 18.28
C GLY A 306 -16.75 6.12 17.71
N ALA A 307 -16.29 5.87 16.48
CA ALA A 307 -16.24 4.54 15.87
C ALA A 307 -14.87 3.86 16.10
N ASP A 308 -14.84 2.54 15.94
CA ASP A 308 -13.61 1.80 15.81
C ASP A 308 -12.92 2.24 14.50
N ALA A 309 -11.68 2.68 14.61
CA ALA A 309 -10.94 3.23 13.49
C ALA A 309 -10.54 2.13 12.50
N LEU A 310 -10.71 2.39 11.23
CA LEU A 310 -10.32 1.49 10.15
C LEU A 310 -9.14 2.06 9.35
N MET A 311 -8.27 1.19 8.83
CA MET A 311 -7.22 1.59 7.89
C MET A 311 -7.23 0.71 6.66
N THR A 312 -6.85 1.27 5.53
CA THR A 312 -6.67 0.46 4.31
C THR A 312 -5.49 -0.48 4.49
N GLN A 313 -5.66 -1.72 4.05
CA GLN A 313 -4.59 -2.67 3.87
C GLN A 313 -4.41 -2.86 2.37
N ALA A 314 -3.37 -2.28 1.84
CA ALA A 314 -3.09 -2.25 0.42
C ALA A 314 -1.66 -2.70 0.11
N GLY A 315 -1.31 -2.71 -1.15
CA GLY A 315 -0.02 -3.10 -1.67
C GLY A 315 0.00 -4.50 -2.25
N VAL A 316 1.02 -4.73 -3.08
CA VAL A 316 1.21 -6.01 -3.74
C VAL A 316 1.81 -7.05 -2.79
N GLY A 317 1.56 -8.33 -3.06
CA GLY A 317 2.29 -9.43 -2.48
C GLY A 317 3.04 -10.22 -3.55
N LEU A 318 3.81 -11.22 -3.14
CA LEU A 318 4.64 -12.04 -4.01
C LEU A 318 3.97 -13.38 -4.29
N CYS A 319 3.83 -13.70 -5.58
CA CYS A 319 3.30 -14.95 -6.08
C CYS A 319 4.40 -15.76 -6.78
N ALA A 320 4.23 -17.08 -6.80
CA ALA A 320 5.01 -17.97 -7.65
C ALA A 320 4.10 -18.74 -8.59
N TYR A 321 4.43 -18.75 -9.89
CA TYR A 321 3.72 -19.54 -10.89
C TYR A 321 4.13 -21.00 -10.80
N LYS A 322 3.15 -21.92 -10.79
CA LYS A 322 3.44 -23.36 -10.71
C LYS A 322 4.13 -23.84 -11.98
N THR A 323 5.34 -24.34 -11.80
CA THR A 323 6.14 -24.97 -12.86
C THR A 323 6.72 -26.29 -12.37
N THR A 324 7.82 -26.28 -11.65
CA THR A 324 8.45 -27.48 -11.07
C THR A 324 8.60 -27.34 -9.56
N ALA A 325 8.61 -28.46 -8.84
CA ALA A 325 8.84 -28.46 -7.38
C ALA A 325 10.19 -27.80 -7.01
N GLN A 326 11.24 -27.98 -7.85
CA GLN A 326 12.52 -27.33 -7.64
C GLN A 326 12.43 -25.80 -7.69
N LYS A 327 11.67 -25.25 -8.65
CA LYS A 327 11.44 -23.80 -8.74
C LYS A 327 10.58 -23.28 -7.59
N ALA A 328 9.59 -24.03 -7.16
CA ALA A 328 8.78 -23.69 -5.98
C ALA A 328 9.63 -23.65 -4.70
N GLU A 329 10.51 -24.62 -4.49
CA GLU A 329 11.46 -24.61 -3.36
C GLU A 329 12.44 -23.43 -3.45
N ALA A 330 12.92 -23.12 -4.65
CA ALA A 330 13.80 -21.97 -4.87
C ALA A 330 13.08 -20.64 -4.61
N ALA A 331 11.82 -20.53 -5.01
CA ALA A 331 10.96 -19.39 -4.72
C ALA A 331 10.75 -19.21 -3.21
N ALA A 332 10.43 -20.29 -2.50
CA ALA A 332 10.25 -20.26 -1.05
C ALA A 332 11.56 -19.86 -0.32
N LEU A 333 12.71 -20.34 -0.80
CA LEU A 333 14.00 -19.93 -0.25
C LEU A 333 14.22 -18.41 -0.42
N PHE A 334 13.91 -17.85 -1.59
CA PHE A 334 14.05 -16.42 -1.85
C PHE A 334 13.09 -15.61 -0.99
N VAL A 335 11.81 -16.00 -0.92
CA VAL A 335 10.80 -15.32 -0.10
C VAL A 335 11.17 -15.34 1.39
N ARG A 336 11.59 -16.49 1.91
CA ARG A 336 12.04 -16.64 3.30
C ARG A 336 13.23 -15.72 3.62
N TRP A 337 14.16 -15.64 2.68
CA TRP A 337 15.31 -14.74 2.82
C TRP A 337 14.89 -13.26 2.74
N LEU A 338 14.05 -12.89 1.77
CA LEU A 338 13.58 -11.53 1.52
C LEU A 338 12.78 -10.98 2.71
N THR A 339 11.93 -11.83 3.30
CA THR A 339 11.08 -11.46 4.44
C THR A 339 11.72 -11.73 5.81
N GLY A 340 13.02 -12.05 5.86
CA GLY A 340 13.78 -12.08 7.12
C GLY A 340 13.69 -10.73 7.84
N ALA A 341 13.50 -10.73 9.16
CA ALA A 341 13.11 -9.54 9.93
C ALA A 341 13.99 -8.32 9.67
N GLU A 342 15.32 -8.47 9.71
CA GLU A 342 16.27 -7.39 9.45
C GLU A 342 16.16 -6.83 8.03
N ARG A 343 16.12 -7.71 7.00
CA ARG A 343 16.01 -7.28 5.60
C ARG A 343 14.67 -6.65 5.29
N ASN A 344 13.61 -7.20 5.84
CA ASN A 344 12.29 -6.62 5.65
C ASN A 344 12.21 -5.24 6.29
N LEU A 345 12.79 -5.08 7.49
CA LEU A 345 12.89 -3.79 8.16
C LEU A 345 13.67 -2.78 7.32
N ASP A 346 14.86 -3.14 6.82
CA ASP A 346 15.67 -2.28 5.96
C ASP A 346 14.93 -1.89 4.68
N PHE A 347 14.27 -2.85 4.04
CA PHE A 347 13.50 -2.60 2.81
C PHE A 347 12.34 -1.64 3.04
N VAL A 348 11.51 -1.87 4.05
CA VAL A 348 10.33 -1.03 4.31
C VAL A 348 10.74 0.35 4.84
N ALA A 349 11.77 0.44 5.68
CA ALA A 349 12.29 1.71 6.17
C ALA A 349 12.79 2.63 5.03
N GLN A 350 13.27 2.06 3.94
CA GLN A 350 13.71 2.81 2.76
C GLN A 350 12.57 3.14 1.79
N THR A 351 11.42 2.49 1.90
CA THR A 351 10.36 2.56 0.90
C THR A 351 9.02 3.07 1.42
N GLY A 352 8.90 3.33 2.73
CA GLY A 352 7.68 3.82 3.35
C GLY A 352 6.55 2.78 3.47
N TYR A 353 6.86 1.51 3.21
CA TYR A 353 5.92 0.42 3.45
C TYR A 353 5.88 0.02 4.92
N MET A 354 4.87 -0.77 5.29
CA MET A 354 4.76 -1.39 6.61
C MET A 354 5.52 -2.71 6.65
N PRO A 355 6.26 -2.99 7.73
CA PRO A 355 6.87 -4.29 7.97
C PRO A 355 5.82 -5.40 8.00
N VAL A 356 6.16 -6.56 7.43
CA VAL A 356 5.23 -7.68 7.39
C VAL A 356 5.36 -8.63 8.58
N ARG A 357 6.43 -8.48 9.39
CA ARG A 357 6.61 -9.21 10.63
C ARG A 357 6.28 -8.37 11.83
N SER A 358 5.60 -8.95 12.82
CA SER A 358 5.15 -8.23 14.03
C SER A 358 6.31 -7.60 14.79
N GLY A 359 7.40 -8.35 15.03
CA GLY A 359 8.57 -7.82 15.71
C GLY A 359 9.32 -6.72 14.95
N ALA A 360 9.34 -6.78 13.62
CA ALA A 360 9.92 -5.72 12.79
C ALA A 360 9.10 -4.44 12.84
N PHE A 361 7.78 -4.56 12.95
CA PHE A 361 6.90 -3.40 13.12
C PHE A 361 7.17 -2.66 14.42
N ASP A 362 7.45 -3.38 15.50
CA ASP A 362 7.81 -2.76 16.78
C ASP A 362 9.20 -2.10 16.72
N ALA A 363 10.13 -2.71 15.99
CA ALA A 363 11.51 -2.24 15.86
C ALA A 363 11.68 -1.02 14.95
N ILE A 364 10.73 -0.74 14.04
CA ILE A 364 10.89 0.35 13.06
C ILE A 364 10.98 1.73 13.73
N SER A 365 10.37 1.91 14.91
CA SER A 365 10.45 3.18 15.66
C SER A 365 11.85 3.51 16.15
N ASP A 366 12.70 2.50 16.32
CA ASP A 366 14.08 2.62 16.80
C ASP A 366 15.09 2.59 15.63
N TYR A 367 14.61 2.58 14.39
CA TYR A 367 15.47 2.57 13.21
C TYR A 367 16.10 3.95 13.01
N ASP A 368 17.43 4.00 12.86
CA ASP A 368 18.22 5.23 12.83
C ASP A 368 18.84 5.56 11.44
N ASN A 369 18.60 4.71 10.43
CA ASN A 369 19.18 4.86 9.09
C ASN A 369 18.13 5.22 8.03
N PHE A 370 17.13 6.04 8.37
CA PHE A 370 16.14 6.49 7.40
C PHE A 370 16.77 7.31 6.27
N PRO A 371 16.22 7.22 5.03
CA PRO A 371 16.60 8.12 3.96
C PRO A 371 16.34 9.60 4.33
N ALA A 372 17.01 10.50 3.64
CA ALA A 372 16.72 11.93 3.77
C ALA A 372 15.41 12.30 3.00
N PRO A 373 14.57 13.14 3.57
CA PRO A 373 14.69 13.77 4.90
C PRO A 373 14.22 12.85 6.03
N ALA A 374 15.09 12.48 6.96
CA ALA A 374 14.82 11.52 8.03
C ALA A 374 13.58 11.86 8.88
N ALA A 375 13.38 13.15 9.20
CA ALA A 375 12.22 13.61 9.97
C ALA A 375 10.87 13.24 9.33
N ALA A 376 10.79 13.18 8.00
CA ALA A 376 9.58 12.77 7.30
C ALA A 376 9.29 11.28 7.53
N TYR A 377 10.33 10.43 7.51
CA TYR A 377 10.19 8.99 7.81
C TYR A 377 9.88 8.73 9.28
N GLU A 378 10.50 9.49 10.20
CA GLU A 378 10.15 9.43 11.63
C GLU A 378 8.68 9.77 11.85
N SER A 379 8.17 10.83 11.21
CA SER A 379 6.75 11.21 11.26
C SER A 379 5.85 10.13 10.66
N LEU A 380 6.23 9.55 9.52
CA LEU A 380 5.52 8.44 8.88
C LEU A 380 5.37 7.24 9.82
N TYR A 381 6.46 6.77 10.39
CA TYR A 381 6.42 5.57 11.23
C TYR A 381 5.80 5.81 12.60
N ALA A 382 5.81 7.04 13.10
CA ALA A 382 5.01 7.43 14.26
C ALA A 382 3.49 7.33 13.97
N ALA A 383 3.04 7.81 12.81
CA ALA A 383 1.65 7.68 12.38
C ALA A 383 1.25 6.22 12.15
N LEU A 384 2.10 5.43 11.49
CA LEU A 384 1.87 4.00 11.26
C LEU A 384 1.80 3.21 12.57
N LYS A 385 2.61 3.55 13.56
CA LYS A 385 2.57 2.93 14.89
C LYS A 385 1.22 3.19 15.57
N THR A 386 0.78 4.45 15.57
CA THR A 386 -0.56 4.81 16.09
C THR A 386 -1.66 4.02 15.38
N MET A 387 -1.61 3.94 14.06
CA MET A 387 -2.63 3.21 13.31
C MET A 387 -2.60 1.71 13.59
N ARG A 388 -1.42 1.11 13.77
CA ARG A 388 -1.30 -0.30 14.15
C ARG A 388 -1.94 -0.60 15.52
N GLU A 389 -1.79 0.31 16.47
CA GLU A 389 -2.31 0.15 17.83
C GLU A 389 -3.83 0.37 17.90
N ASP A 390 -4.36 1.32 17.13
CA ASP A 390 -5.70 1.86 17.29
C ASP A 390 -6.66 1.54 16.11
N TYR A 391 -6.17 1.05 14.96
CA TYR A 391 -6.95 0.86 13.74
C TYR A 391 -7.03 -0.61 13.32
N VAL A 392 -8.18 -1.00 12.78
CA VAL A 392 -8.37 -2.33 12.20
C VAL A 392 -8.08 -2.29 10.70
N PRO A 393 -7.18 -3.14 10.17
CA PRO A 393 -6.87 -3.18 8.75
C PRO A 393 -8.04 -3.79 7.95
N VAL A 394 -8.36 -3.16 6.83
CA VAL A 394 -9.38 -3.58 5.87
C VAL A 394 -8.75 -3.82 4.51
N SER A 395 -8.84 -5.03 4.02
CA SER A 395 -8.34 -5.44 2.71
C SER A 395 -9.03 -4.69 1.57
N GLU A 396 -8.36 -4.63 0.41
CA GLU A 396 -8.97 -4.08 -0.79
C GLU A 396 -10.09 -4.99 -1.31
N PRO A 397 -11.12 -4.42 -1.97
CA PRO A 397 -12.17 -5.21 -2.61
C PRO A 397 -11.59 -6.17 -3.67
N ARG A 398 -12.17 -7.39 -3.76
CA ARG A 398 -11.69 -8.45 -4.66
C ARG A 398 -12.62 -8.63 -5.86
N PHE A 399 -13.07 -7.52 -6.46
CA PHE A 399 -13.94 -7.59 -7.64
C PHE A 399 -13.13 -7.74 -8.92
N GLU A 400 -13.62 -8.56 -9.82
CA GLU A 400 -13.10 -8.59 -11.19
C GLU A 400 -13.19 -7.21 -11.83
N GLY A 401 -12.08 -6.75 -12.40
CA GLY A 401 -11.99 -5.43 -13.03
C GLY A 401 -12.04 -4.24 -12.07
N TYR A 402 -11.88 -4.42 -10.76
CA TYR A 402 -11.97 -3.35 -9.73
C TYR A 402 -11.16 -2.11 -10.11
N TYR A 403 -9.88 -2.26 -10.41
CA TYR A 403 -9.00 -1.13 -10.74
C TYR A 403 -9.40 -0.41 -12.02
N GLY A 404 -9.92 -1.14 -13.02
CA GLY A 404 -10.46 -0.55 -14.23
C GLY A 404 -11.69 0.31 -13.97
N LYS A 405 -12.63 -0.20 -13.17
CA LYS A 405 -13.83 0.54 -12.75
C LYS A 405 -13.47 1.79 -11.93
N VAL A 406 -12.54 1.66 -10.99
CA VAL A 406 -12.05 2.79 -10.16
C VAL A 406 -11.35 3.85 -11.03
N SER A 407 -10.57 3.45 -12.03
CA SER A 407 -9.95 4.39 -12.96
C SER A 407 -10.98 5.21 -13.72
N VAL A 408 -12.03 4.57 -14.25
CA VAL A 408 -13.14 5.26 -14.93
C VAL A 408 -13.84 6.24 -13.99
N LEU A 409 -14.10 5.84 -12.75
CA LEU A 409 -14.68 6.71 -11.73
C LEU A 409 -13.82 7.96 -11.49
N TYR A 410 -12.53 7.78 -11.28
CA TYR A 410 -11.63 8.90 -10.95
C TYR A 410 -11.45 9.84 -12.15
N ASP A 411 -11.40 9.33 -13.36
CA ASP A 411 -11.38 10.15 -14.57
C ASP A 411 -12.64 11.03 -14.70
N GLY A 412 -13.81 10.45 -14.40
CA GLY A 412 -15.06 11.20 -14.36
C GLY A 412 -15.09 12.24 -13.23
N LEU A 413 -14.62 11.91 -12.03
CA LEU A 413 -14.52 12.87 -10.93
C LEU A 413 -13.55 14.03 -11.24
N ARG A 414 -12.40 13.74 -11.89
CA ARG A 414 -11.46 14.78 -12.35
C ARG A 414 -12.06 15.70 -13.39
N GLN A 415 -12.97 15.23 -14.22
CA GLN A 415 -13.72 16.09 -15.16
C GLN A 415 -14.72 16.96 -14.40
N LEU A 416 -15.51 16.38 -13.49
CA LEU A 416 -16.50 17.11 -12.70
C LEU A 416 -15.86 18.19 -11.82
N GLN A 417 -14.76 17.93 -11.16
CA GLN A 417 -14.06 18.89 -10.28
C GLN A 417 -13.57 20.14 -11.01
N GLN A 418 -13.45 20.13 -12.35
CA GLN A 418 -13.09 21.32 -13.11
C GLN A 418 -14.24 22.31 -13.24
N GLU A 419 -15.49 21.85 -13.17
CA GLU A 419 -16.70 22.65 -13.40
C GLU A 419 -17.52 22.88 -12.12
N LEU A 420 -17.62 21.88 -11.23
CA LEU A 420 -18.48 21.97 -10.05
C LEU A 420 -18.13 23.17 -9.15
N PRO A 421 -16.86 23.46 -8.80
CA PRO A 421 -16.54 24.61 -7.96
C PRO A 421 -16.92 25.96 -8.58
N LYS A 422 -16.87 26.09 -9.90
CA LYS A 422 -17.30 27.33 -10.59
C LYS A 422 -18.81 27.52 -10.48
N ARG A 423 -19.57 26.42 -10.60
CA ARG A 423 -21.02 26.44 -10.48
C ARG A 423 -21.45 26.69 -9.04
N ALA A 424 -20.77 26.08 -8.07
CA ALA A 424 -20.96 26.36 -6.65
C ALA A 424 -20.72 27.85 -6.30
N ALA A 425 -19.62 28.42 -6.81
CA ALA A 425 -19.32 29.86 -6.66
C ALA A 425 -20.36 30.77 -7.35
N ALA A 426 -21.03 30.30 -8.40
CA ALA A 426 -22.14 30.99 -9.05
C ALA A 426 -23.48 30.91 -8.28
N GLY A 427 -23.52 30.16 -7.13
CA GLY A 427 -24.68 30.04 -6.26
C GLY A 427 -25.60 28.86 -6.57
N GLU A 428 -25.12 27.87 -7.34
CA GLU A 428 -25.85 26.63 -7.57
C GLU A 428 -25.87 25.77 -6.28
N ASP A 429 -26.92 25.00 -6.10
CA ASP A 429 -27.13 24.19 -4.90
C ASP A 429 -26.06 23.10 -4.75
N ILE A 430 -25.36 23.09 -3.62
CA ILE A 430 -24.25 22.18 -3.37
C ILE A 430 -24.69 20.70 -3.34
N ASP A 431 -25.86 20.42 -2.80
CA ASP A 431 -26.38 19.06 -2.74
C ASP A 431 -26.73 18.56 -4.16
N ALA A 432 -27.27 19.42 -5.02
CA ALA A 432 -27.52 19.10 -6.41
C ALA A 432 -26.20 18.80 -7.17
N LEU A 433 -25.16 19.62 -6.94
CA LEU A 433 -23.85 19.39 -7.54
C LEU A 433 -23.19 18.09 -7.02
N ALA A 434 -23.33 17.79 -5.75
CA ALA A 434 -22.83 16.55 -5.17
C ALA A 434 -23.56 15.31 -5.72
N GLU A 435 -24.88 15.40 -5.96
CA GLU A 435 -25.65 14.33 -6.59
C GLU A 435 -25.19 14.01 -8.03
N GLU A 436 -24.57 14.94 -8.76
CA GLU A 436 -23.99 14.65 -10.09
C GLU A 436 -22.81 13.67 -9.96
N THR A 437 -22.01 13.79 -8.90
CA THR A 437 -20.91 12.84 -8.63
C THR A 437 -21.46 11.46 -8.22
N TRP A 438 -22.58 11.43 -7.47
CA TRP A 438 -23.26 10.20 -7.14
C TRP A 438 -23.86 9.52 -8.37
N ALA A 439 -24.46 10.29 -9.26
CA ALA A 439 -24.96 9.78 -10.54
C ALA A 439 -23.84 9.16 -11.42
N LEU A 440 -22.66 9.81 -11.44
CA LEU A 440 -21.47 9.24 -12.06
C LEU A 440 -21.11 7.90 -11.41
N PHE A 441 -21.00 7.85 -10.07
CA PHE A 441 -20.69 6.64 -9.34
C PHE A 441 -21.67 5.49 -9.66
N CYS A 442 -22.99 5.77 -9.68
CA CYS A 442 -24.02 4.79 -10.02
C CYS A 442 -23.96 4.32 -11.47
N SER A 443 -23.29 5.06 -12.35
CA SER A 443 -23.13 4.68 -13.76
C SER A 443 -22.02 3.66 -14.01
N ILE A 444 -21.11 3.48 -13.05
CA ILE A 444 -20.01 2.51 -13.13
C ILE A 444 -20.58 1.09 -12.95
N ARG A 445 -20.26 0.20 -13.86
CA ARG A 445 -20.81 -1.18 -13.89
C ARG A 445 -19.71 -2.21 -14.16
#